data_9caad679085632683725d1b757f595d6
#
_entry.id   9caad679085632683725d1b757f595d6
#
_cell.length_a   1.000
_cell.length_b   1.000
_cell.length_c   1.000
_cell.angle_alpha   90.00
_cell.angle_beta   90.00
_cell.angle_gamma   90.00
#
_symmetry.space_group_name_H-M   'P 1'
#
loop_
_entity.id
_entity.type
_entity.pdbx_description
1 polymer ?
#
loop_
_entity_poly.entity_id
_entity_poly.type
_entity_poly.pdbx_seq_one_letter_code
_entity_poly.pdbx_strand_id
1 'polypeptide(L)'
;MPRYQPDPARRAVLDAIMAETARAKDAQRDGQWITYLIRDPRYPDKRGNPGTPIYVGQTNDLPERVLSRFMKCEKDAIAKGIDCIERRIADLLHLGVVVTYQVLEYQPTHLSSLISETNWARRCWNAGYDLANRAELQSAGGPPITRSDVLRAWLLKLSVAEAVADEVQLSIACGFCSQVLAVPLTQIPELRTPGTTIGQLAKLWRSENCTFCGVAGKRRVRVWVDSAPGG
;
A
#
# COMPACT_ATOMS: atom_id res chain seq x y z
N MET A 1 19.47 -25.95 -36.88
CA MET A 1 18.73 -24.70 -36.59
C MET A 1 19.61 -23.80 -35.72
N PRO A 2 19.91 -22.57 -36.12
CA PRO A 2 20.66 -21.65 -35.27
C PRO A 2 19.86 -21.37 -33.98
N ARG A 3 20.53 -21.57 -32.83
CA ARG A 3 19.92 -21.24 -31.54
C ARG A 3 19.73 -19.70 -31.48
N TYR A 4 18.51 -19.23 -31.26
CA TYR A 4 18.23 -17.83 -31.02
C TYR A 4 19.06 -17.37 -29.81
N GLN A 5 20.02 -16.48 -30.06
CA GLN A 5 20.74 -15.78 -28.99
C GLN A 5 20.07 -14.44 -28.77
N PRO A 6 19.57 -14.16 -27.57
CA PRO A 6 19.00 -12.85 -27.30
C PRO A 6 20.06 -11.76 -27.45
N ASP A 7 19.63 -10.58 -27.88
CA ASP A 7 20.46 -9.37 -27.96
C ASP A 7 21.22 -9.17 -26.63
N PRO A 8 22.55 -8.94 -26.67
CA PRO A 8 23.38 -8.76 -25.48
C PRO A 8 22.84 -7.66 -24.53
N ALA A 9 22.30 -6.54 -25.07
CA ALA A 9 21.72 -5.49 -24.26
C ALA A 9 20.48 -5.94 -23.51
N ARG A 10 19.58 -6.69 -24.19
CA ARG A 10 18.41 -7.29 -23.57
C ARG A 10 18.77 -8.33 -22.50
N ARG A 11 19.83 -9.09 -22.74
CA ARG A 11 20.33 -10.05 -21.76
C ARG A 11 20.84 -9.36 -20.50
N ALA A 12 21.61 -8.29 -20.63
CA ALA A 12 22.10 -7.51 -19.49
C ALA A 12 20.95 -6.94 -18.62
N VAL A 13 19.88 -6.46 -19.25
CA VAL A 13 18.68 -6.00 -18.53
C VAL A 13 18.01 -7.15 -17.77
N LEU A 14 17.85 -8.32 -18.39
CA LEU A 14 17.29 -9.48 -17.73
C LEU A 14 18.13 -9.96 -16.55
N ASP A 15 19.46 -10.00 -16.72
CA ASP A 15 20.39 -10.39 -15.65
C ASP A 15 20.32 -9.38 -14.49
N ALA A 16 20.19 -8.08 -14.76
CA ALA A 16 20.00 -7.07 -13.72
C ALA A 16 18.65 -7.19 -12.99
N ILE A 17 17.56 -7.50 -13.70
CA ILE A 17 16.24 -7.79 -13.08
C ILE A 17 16.33 -9.00 -12.17
N MET A 18 16.98 -10.06 -12.61
CA MET A 18 17.17 -11.29 -11.81
C MET A 18 18.02 -11.01 -10.56
N ALA A 19 19.08 -10.21 -10.69
CA ALA A 19 19.91 -9.80 -9.57
C ALA A 19 19.12 -8.97 -8.54
N GLU A 20 18.24 -8.06 -9.00
CA GLU A 20 17.38 -7.28 -8.12
C GLU A 20 16.34 -8.15 -7.41
N THR A 21 15.76 -9.12 -8.12
CA THR A 21 14.82 -10.09 -7.56
C THR A 21 15.50 -10.97 -6.50
N ALA A 22 16.74 -11.38 -6.72
CA ALA A 22 17.53 -12.15 -5.75
C ALA A 22 17.79 -11.31 -4.48
N ARG A 23 18.20 -10.05 -4.62
CA ARG A 23 18.35 -9.13 -3.47
C ARG A 23 17.05 -8.94 -2.68
N ALA A 24 15.92 -8.86 -3.38
CA ALA A 24 14.61 -8.80 -2.75
C ALA A 24 14.29 -10.07 -1.94
N LYS A 25 14.68 -11.23 -2.45
CA LYS A 25 14.53 -12.51 -1.75
C LYS A 25 15.38 -12.57 -0.48
N ASP A 26 16.63 -12.11 -0.54
CA ASP A 26 17.52 -12.07 0.64
C ASP A 26 17.02 -11.09 1.71
N ALA A 27 16.30 -10.04 1.29
CA ALA A 27 15.70 -9.05 2.19
C ALA A 27 14.31 -9.47 2.71
N GLN A 28 13.69 -10.54 2.18
CA GLN A 28 12.39 -11.01 2.64
C GLN A 28 12.47 -11.58 4.05
N ARG A 29 11.46 -11.29 4.88
CA ARG A 29 11.29 -11.89 6.22
C ARG A 29 9.90 -12.50 6.33
N ASP A 30 9.84 -13.74 6.79
CA ASP A 30 8.60 -14.48 6.92
C ASP A 30 7.61 -13.77 7.85
N GLY A 31 6.35 -13.69 7.42
CA GLY A 31 5.26 -13.11 8.19
C GLY A 31 5.32 -11.59 8.38
N GLN A 32 6.32 -10.90 7.79
CA GLN A 32 6.43 -9.45 7.91
C GLN A 32 6.01 -8.73 6.62
N TRP A 33 5.38 -7.59 6.80
CA TRP A 33 5.17 -6.61 5.75
C TRP A 33 6.41 -5.73 5.60
N ILE A 34 6.72 -5.34 4.39
CA ILE A 34 7.90 -4.56 4.04
C ILE A 34 7.45 -3.25 3.42
N THR A 35 7.89 -2.13 3.98
CA THR A 35 7.87 -0.82 3.32
C THR A 35 9.17 -0.66 2.56
N TYR A 36 9.08 -0.35 1.26
CA TYR A 36 10.24 -0.24 0.39
C TYR A 36 10.21 1.03 -0.45
N LEU A 37 11.39 1.43 -0.92
CA LEU A 37 11.63 2.56 -1.82
C LEU A 37 12.11 2.04 -3.16
N ILE A 38 11.55 2.55 -4.27
CA ILE A 38 12.08 2.36 -5.63
C ILE A 38 12.90 3.58 -5.99
N ARG A 39 14.09 3.35 -6.52
CA ARG A 39 15.03 4.39 -6.94
C ARG A 39 15.36 4.28 -8.42
N ASP A 40 15.46 5.42 -9.08
CA ASP A 40 16.10 5.58 -10.39
C ASP A 40 17.63 5.63 -10.19
N PRO A 41 18.40 4.65 -10.65
CA PRO A 41 19.82 4.57 -10.34
C PRO A 41 20.67 5.57 -11.15
N ARG A 42 20.13 6.26 -12.14
CA ARG A 42 20.88 7.15 -13.04
C ARG A 42 21.49 8.36 -12.34
N TYR A 43 20.84 8.81 -11.27
CA TYR A 43 21.26 10.03 -10.56
C TYR A 43 21.30 9.78 -9.06
N PRO A 44 22.27 10.35 -8.33
CA PRO A 44 22.26 10.28 -6.88
C PRO A 44 21.08 11.07 -6.31
N ASP A 45 20.67 10.75 -5.12
CA ASP A 45 19.67 11.53 -4.39
C ASP A 45 20.28 12.87 -3.88
N LYS A 46 19.44 13.75 -3.32
CA LYS A 46 19.86 15.06 -2.81
C LYS A 46 20.88 15.01 -1.67
N ARG A 47 21.12 13.83 -1.11
CA ARG A 47 22.11 13.58 -0.05
C ARG A 47 23.35 12.84 -0.57
N GLY A 48 23.43 12.59 -1.88
CA GLY A 48 24.53 11.85 -2.52
C GLY A 48 24.42 10.33 -2.42
N ASN A 49 23.29 9.78 -1.91
CA ASN A 49 23.10 8.33 -1.92
C ASN A 49 22.76 7.83 -3.34
N PRO A 50 23.13 6.57 -3.67
CA PRO A 50 22.85 6.00 -4.98
C PRO A 50 21.36 5.97 -5.29
N GLY A 51 20.99 6.53 -6.45
CA GLY A 51 19.63 6.52 -6.99
C GLY A 51 18.68 7.55 -6.37
N THR A 52 17.85 8.15 -7.21
CA THR A 52 16.82 9.11 -6.82
C THR A 52 15.53 8.38 -6.45
N PRO A 53 14.90 8.66 -5.30
CA PRO A 53 13.58 8.15 -4.94
C PRO A 53 12.52 8.49 -5.97
N ILE A 54 11.77 7.49 -6.46
CA ILE A 54 10.67 7.66 -7.42
C ILE A 54 9.34 7.06 -6.96
N TYR A 55 9.35 6.17 -5.96
CA TYR A 55 8.15 5.57 -5.42
C TYR A 55 8.40 4.93 -4.05
N VAL A 56 7.44 5.04 -3.15
CA VAL A 56 7.37 4.26 -1.91
C VAL A 56 6.23 3.25 -2.02
N GLY A 57 6.43 2.03 -1.56
CA GLY A 57 5.41 0.99 -1.58
C GLY A 57 5.49 0.07 -0.39
N GLN A 58 4.51 -0.81 -0.27
CA GLN A 58 4.48 -1.86 0.73
C GLN A 58 4.10 -3.22 0.11
N THR A 59 4.51 -4.31 0.74
CA THR A 59 4.16 -5.68 0.35
C THR A 59 4.50 -6.67 1.46
N ASN A 60 3.86 -7.82 1.47
CA ASN A 60 4.25 -8.98 2.29
C ASN A 60 5.11 -9.99 1.50
N ASP A 61 5.27 -9.77 0.19
CA ASP A 61 6.11 -10.58 -0.69
C ASP A 61 6.90 -9.65 -1.62
N LEU A 62 8.12 -9.29 -1.20
CA LEU A 62 8.97 -8.36 -1.95
C LEU A 62 9.51 -8.98 -3.25
N PRO A 63 9.98 -10.24 -3.28
CA PRO A 63 10.45 -10.88 -4.52
C PRO A 63 9.37 -10.93 -5.61
N GLU A 64 8.16 -11.37 -5.28
CA GLU A 64 7.05 -11.40 -6.23
C GLU A 64 6.67 -9.98 -6.68
N ARG A 65 6.65 -9.02 -5.76
CA ARG A 65 6.37 -7.61 -6.07
C ARG A 65 7.38 -7.03 -7.06
N VAL A 66 8.67 -7.28 -6.85
CA VAL A 66 9.77 -6.83 -7.74
C VAL A 66 9.59 -7.45 -9.11
N LEU A 67 9.51 -8.79 -9.19
CA LEU A 67 9.38 -9.51 -10.44
C LEU A 67 8.12 -9.12 -11.22
N SER A 68 6.97 -9.09 -10.55
CA SER A 68 5.69 -8.75 -11.21
C SER A 68 5.67 -7.32 -11.75
N ARG A 69 6.32 -6.37 -11.09
CA ARG A 69 6.43 -4.99 -11.59
C ARG A 69 7.25 -4.92 -12.87
N PHE A 70 8.38 -5.60 -12.95
CA PHE A 70 9.18 -5.66 -14.17
C PHE A 70 8.45 -6.37 -15.32
N MET A 71 7.79 -7.49 -15.03
CA MET A 71 7.10 -8.28 -16.06
C MET A 71 5.82 -7.66 -16.58
N LYS A 72 5.16 -6.81 -15.80
CA LYS A 72 3.84 -6.24 -16.13
C LYS A 72 3.87 -4.74 -16.38
N CYS A 73 5.01 -4.06 -16.20
CA CYS A 73 5.09 -2.60 -16.23
C CYS A 73 4.52 -1.97 -17.52
N GLU A 74 4.82 -2.52 -18.68
CA GLU A 74 4.30 -2.00 -19.95
C GLU A 74 2.77 -2.12 -20.05
N LYS A 75 2.23 -3.30 -19.75
CA LYS A 75 0.77 -3.55 -19.76
C LYS A 75 0.05 -2.68 -18.73
N ASP A 76 0.59 -2.60 -17.53
CA ASP A 76 -0.01 -1.84 -16.44
C ASP A 76 0.11 -0.32 -16.67
N ALA A 77 1.19 0.14 -17.32
CA ALA A 77 1.35 1.53 -17.72
C ALA A 77 0.27 2.00 -18.70
N ILE A 78 -0.10 1.15 -19.66
CA ILE A 78 -1.20 1.43 -20.62
C ILE A 78 -2.53 1.56 -19.88
N ALA A 79 -2.79 0.66 -18.91
CA ALA A 79 -4.04 0.62 -18.17
C ALA A 79 -4.19 1.76 -17.15
N LYS A 80 -3.10 2.23 -16.52
CA LYS A 80 -3.11 3.16 -15.39
C LYS A 80 -2.82 4.62 -15.77
N GLY A 81 -2.33 4.88 -16.99
CA GLY A 81 -2.04 6.21 -17.50
C GLY A 81 -0.61 6.71 -17.23
N ILE A 82 -0.38 8.01 -17.40
CA ILE A 82 0.96 8.61 -17.53
C ILE A 82 1.72 8.70 -16.20
N ASP A 83 1.03 8.99 -15.09
CA ASP A 83 1.67 9.30 -13.80
C ASP A 83 1.73 8.11 -12.84
N CYS A 84 1.92 6.89 -13.35
CA CYS A 84 2.07 5.71 -12.52
C CYS A 84 3.52 5.21 -12.47
N ILE A 85 3.84 4.48 -11.39
CA ILE A 85 5.18 3.90 -11.22
C ILE A 85 5.52 2.90 -12.34
N GLU A 86 4.53 2.16 -12.82
CA GLU A 86 4.70 1.19 -13.90
C GLU A 86 5.19 1.86 -15.18
N ARG A 87 4.68 3.06 -15.49
CA ARG A 87 5.16 3.85 -16.63
C ARG A 87 6.60 4.28 -16.46
N ARG A 88 6.97 4.80 -15.30
CA ARG A 88 8.35 5.20 -15.01
C ARG A 88 9.32 4.01 -15.11
N ILE A 89 8.93 2.83 -14.63
CA ILE A 89 9.73 1.61 -14.77
C ILE A 89 9.87 1.22 -16.25
N ALA A 90 8.79 1.20 -17.03
CA ALA A 90 8.82 0.86 -18.43
C ALA A 90 9.74 1.81 -19.23
N ASP A 91 9.62 3.12 -18.99
CA ASP A 91 10.47 4.13 -19.67
C ASP A 91 11.96 3.93 -19.33
N LEU A 92 12.29 3.58 -18.09
CA LEU A 92 13.66 3.26 -17.68
C LEU A 92 14.18 1.98 -18.33
N LEU A 93 13.36 0.92 -18.39
CA LEU A 93 13.73 -0.34 -19.04
C LEU A 93 13.99 -0.16 -20.54
N HIS A 94 13.24 0.70 -21.23
CA HIS A 94 13.49 1.05 -22.63
C HIS A 94 14.85 1.75 -22.83
N LEU A 95 15.37 2.40 -21.78
CA LEU A 95 16.72 2.97 -21.77
C LEU A 95 17.79 1.98 -21.30
N GLY A 96 17.45 0.71 -21.08
CA GLY A 96 18.35 -0.30 -20.54
C GLY A 96 18.66 -0.15 -19.06
N VAL A 97 17.86 0.64 -18.32
CA VAL A 97 18.07 0.96 -16.91
C VAL A 97 17.09 0.17 -16.03
N VAL A 98 17.61 -0.57 -15.09
CA VAL A 98 16.82 -1.32 -14.08
C VAL A 98 16.77 -0.52 -12.78
N VAL A 99 15.55 -0.24 -12.27
CA VAL A 99 15.36 0.42 -10.99
C VAL A 99 15.85 -0.46 -9.84
N THR A 100 16.22 0.15 -8.72
CA THR A 100 16.63 -0.56 -7.52
C THR A 100 15.58 -0.46 -6.42
N TYR A 101 15.48 -1.50 -5.59
CA TYR A 101 14.58 -1.57 -4.44
C TYR A 101 15.40 -1.50 -3.15
N GLN A 102 14.95 -0.68 -2.22
CA GLN A 102 15.55 -0.54 -0.90
C GLN A 102 14.49 -0.78 0.17
N VAL A 103 14.72 -1.74 1.06
CA VAL A 103 13.86 -1.91 2.23
C VAL A 103 14.07 -0.71 3.17
N LEU A 104 12.96 -0.10 3.60
CA LEU A 104 12.95 1.00 4.54
C LEU A 104 12.61 0.51 5.95
N GLU A 105 11.55 -0.29 6.08
CA GLU A 105 11.08 -0.80 7.36
C GLU A 105 10.41 -2.16 7.20
N TYR A 106 10.45 -2.95 8.28
CA TYR A 106 9.65 -4.17 8.44
C TYR A 106 8.51 -3.90 9.40
N GLN A 107 7.32 -4.37 9.06
CA GLN A 107 6.10 -4.09 9.80
C GLN A 107 5.36 -5.40 10.13
N PRO A 108 4.83 -5.54 11.36
CA PRO A 108 4.17 -6.77 11.78
C PRO A 108 2.80 -6.97 11.11
N THR A 109 2.13 -5.90 10.68
CA THR A 109 0.77 -5.97 10.13
C THR A 109 0.63 -5.16 8.85
N HIS A 110 -0.43 -5.46 8.07
CA HIS A 110 -0.76 -4.71 6.85
C HIS A 110 -1.06 -3.25 7.17
N LEU A 111 -1.82 -2.98 8.24
CA LEU A 111 -2.14 -1.60 8.63
C LEU A 111 -0.89 -0.79 8.98
N SER A 112 0.03 -1.36 9.76
CA SER A 112 1.28 -0.68 10.10
C SER A 112 2.14 -0.41 8.86
N SER A 113 2.13 -1.31 7.87
CA SER A 113 2.84 -1.10 6.60
C SER A 113 2.23 0.02 5.75
N LEU A 114 0.91 0.16 5.72
CA LEU A 114 0.22 1.27 5.05
C LEU A 114 0.55 2.62 5.70
N ILE A 115 0.60 2.67 7.03
CA ILE A 115 1.02 3.87 7.79
C ILE A 115 2.48 4.22 7.46
N SER A 116 3.35 3.22 7.50
CA SER A 116 4.77 3.38 7.17
C SER A 116 4.97 3.88 5.74
N GLU A 117 4.32 3.27 4.74
CA GLU A 117 4.33 3.73 3.34
C GLU A 117 3.98 5.20 3.23
N THR A 118 2.87 5.62 3.87
CA THR A 118 2.41 7.01 3.82
C THR A 118 3.40 7.97 4.47
N ASN A 119 3.94 7.61 5.63
CA ASN A 119 4.91 8.44 6.34
C ASN A 119 6.20 8.61 5.53
N TRP A 120 6.70 7.54 4.91
CA TRP A 120 7.89 7.58 4.07
C TRP A 120 7.65 8.36 2.78
N ALA A 121 6.49 8.19 2.12
CA ALA A 121 6.13 8.97 0.96
C ALA A 121 6.10 10.48 1.28
N ARG A 122 5.48 10.87 2.41
CA ARG A 122 5.47 12.28 2.87
C ARG A 122 6.87 12.81 3.16
N ARG A 123 7.74 12.03 3.81
CA ARG A 123 9.15 12.42 4.04
C ARG A 123 9.88 12.66 2.73
N CYS A 124 9.69 11.81 1.73
CA CYS A 124 10.29 11.98 0.41
C CYS A 124 9.76 13.24 -0.30
N TRP A 125 8.44 13.49 -0.28
CA TRP A 125 7.88 14.73 -0.85
C TRP A 125 8.37 15.99 -0.14
N ASN A 126 8.41 15.98 1.19
CA ASN A 126 8.93 17.12 1.95
C ASN A 126 10.42 17.37 1.66
N ALA A 127 11.17 16.33 1.30
CA ALA A 127 12.53 16.44 0.79
C ALA A 127 12.59 16.89 -0.70
N GLY A 128 11.41 17.07 -1.35
CA GLY A 128 11.28 17.56 -2.72
C GLY A 128 11.57 16.52 -3.79
N TYR A 129 11.36 15.21 -3.51
CA TYR A 129 11.41 14.17 -4.52
C TYR A 129 10.07 14.04 -5.25
N ASP A 130 10.12 13.81 -6.56
CA ASP A 130 8.95 13.55 -7.39
C ASP A 130 8.61 12.06 -7.38
N LEU A 131 7.64 11.68 -6.54
CA LEU A 131 7.17 10.31 -6.40
C LEU A 131 5.95 10.04 -7.28
N ALA A 132 5.88 8.82 -7.84
CA ALA A 132 4.71 8.30 -8.55
C ALA A 132 3.64 7.70 -7.60
N ASN A 133 3.61 8.12 -6.34
CA ASN A 133 2.58 7.73 -5.40
C ASN A 133 1.25 8.47 -5.69
N ARG A 134 0.12 7.89 -5.25
CA ARG A 134 -1.19 8.49 -5.48
C ARG A 134 -1.32 9.86 -4.80
N ALA A 135 -2.08 10.75 -5.45
CA ALA A 135 -2.27 12.13 -4.98
C ALA A 135 -2.86 12.25 -3.56
N GLU A 136 -3.71 11.30 -3.14
CA GLU A 136 -4.23 11.29 -1.77
C GLU A 136 -3.16 11.09 -0.67
N LEU A 137 -2.00 10.58 -1.04
CA LEU A 137 -0.82 10.52 -0.17
C LEU A 137 0.01 11.80 -0.20
N GLN A 138 -0.26 12.70 -1.13
CA GLN A 138 0.50 13.92 -1.42
C GLN A 138 0.07 15.12 -0.58
N SER A 139 -0.28 14.96 0.69
CA SER A 139 -0.43 16.13 1.56
C SER A 139 0.94 16.59 2.06
N ALA A 140 1.60 17.44 1.28
CA ALA A 140 2.88 18.03 1.66
C ALA A 140 2.76 18.84 2.97
N GLY A 141 3.77 18.75 3.82
CA GLY A 141 3.92 19.63 4.98
C GLY A 141 3.16 19.26 6.25
N GLY A 142 2.38 18.17 6.28
CA GLY A 142 1.71 17.73 7.51
C GLY A 142 2.61 16.86 8.41
N PRO A 143 2.23 16.66 9.68
CA PRO A 143 2.94 15.75 10.58
C PRO A 143 2.90 14.30 10.04
N PRO A 144 3.76 13.40 10.51
CA PRO A 144 3.67 11.98 10.21
C PRO A 144 2.28 11.42 10.52
N ILE A 145 1.79 10.49 9.70
CA ILE A 145 0.52 9.81 9.95
C ILE A 145 0.71 8.80 11.08
N THR A 146 -0.11 8.89 12.11
CA THR A 146 -0.20 7.94 13.20
C THR A 146 -1.29 6.89 12.89
N ARG A 147 -1.45 5.87 13.77
CA ARG A 147 -2.55 4.89 13.62
C ARG A 147 -3.93 5.56 13.66
N SER A 148 -4.11 6.58 14.50
CA SER A 148 -5.35 7.35 14.58
C SER A 148 -5.64 8.22 13.35
N ASP A 149 -4.59 8.60 12.62
CA ASP A 149 -4.71 9.44 11.43
C ASP A 149 -4.89 8.63 10.14
N VAL A 150 -4.87 7.29 10.21
CA VAL A 150 -5.05 6.46 9.02
C VAL A 150 -6.41 6.75 8.41
N LEU A 151 -6.38 7.15 7.15
CA LEU A 151 -7.57 7.53 6.44
C LEU A 151 -8.61 6.39 6.47
N ARG A 152 -9.83 6.73 6.80
CA ARG A 152 -10.98 5.81 6.78
C ARG A 152 -11.03 4.95 5.52
N ALA A 153 -10.63 5.50 4.36
CA ALA A 153 -10.55 4.78 3.10
C ALA A 153 -9.63 3.54 3.15
N TRP A 154 -8.58 3.58 3.96
CA TRP A 154 -7.64 2.47 4.11
C TRP A 154 -8.17 1.40 5.05
N LEU A 155 -8.71 1.81 6.20
CA LEU A 155 -9.38 0.89 7.12
C LEU A 155 -10.51 0.13 6.43
N LEU A 156 -11.23 0.78 5.53
CA LEU A 156 -12.29 0.14 4.75
C LEU A 156 -11.79 -0.89 3.71
N LYS A 157 -10.51 -0.88 3.36
CA LYS A 157 -9.90 -1.86 2.44
C LYS A 157 -9.40 -3.11 3.15
N LEU A 158 -9.20 -3.07 4.47
CA LEU A 158 -8.78 -4.22 5.24
C LEU A 158 -9.84 -5.32 5.15
N SER A 159 -9.40 -6.57 5.06
CA SER A 159 -10.25 -7.71 5.35
C SER A 159 -10.67 -7.67 6.83
N VAL A 160 -11.75 -8.34 7.17
CA VAL A 160 -12.19 -8.38 8.57
C VAL A 160 -11.15 -9.08 9.45
N ALA A 161 -10.46 -10.09 8.94
CA ALA A 161 -9.39 -10.78 9.66
C ALA A 161 -8.19 -9.84 9.96
N GLU A 162 -7.75 -9.05 8.96
CA GLU A 162 -6.71 -8.03 9.16
C GLU A 162 -7.15 -6.95 10.15
N ALA A 163 -8.41 -6.51 10.06
CA ALA A 163 -8.96 -5.52 10.98
C ALA A 163 -9.03 -6.02 12.45
N VAL A 164 -9.32 -7.30 12.66
CA VAL A 164 -9.24 -7.92 13.98
C VAL A 164 -7.80 -7.98 14.48
N ALA A 165 -6.87 -8.41 13.63
CA ALA A 165 -5.45 -8.49 14.00
C ALA A 165 -4.84 -7.12 14.33
N ASP A 166 -5.32 -6.06 13.66
CA ASP A 166 -4.90 -4.67 13.87
C ASP A 166 -5.72 -3.94 14.94
N GLU A 167 -6.57 -4.62 15.69
CA GLU A 167 -7.41 -4.05 16.75
C GLU A 167 -8.28 -2.87 16.27
N VAL A 168 -8.76 -2.93 15.03
CA VAL A 168 -9.62 -1.90 14.46
C VAL A 168 -10.95 -1.87 15.20
N GLN A 169 -11.35 -0.69 15.62
CA GLN A 169 -12.65 -0.45 16.27
C GLN A 169 -13.69 -0.05 15.22
N LEU A 170 -14.91 -0.48 15.43
CA LEU A 170 -16.01 -0.20 14.54
C LEU A 170 -17.28 0.16 15.30
N SER A 171 -17.96 1.20 14.87
CA SER A 171 -19.28 1.54 15.38
C SER A 171 -20.24 1.97 14.27
N ILE A 172 -21.52 1.76 14.53
CA ILE A 172 -22.62 2.22 13.68
C ILE A 172 -23.37 3.31 14.45
N ALA A 173 -23.40 4.51 13.89
CA ALA A 173 -24.15 5.65 14.43
C ALA A 173 -25.39 5.91 13.58
N CYS A 174 -26.54 6.15 14.20
CA CYS A 174 -27.72 6.64 13.51
C CYS A 174 -27.65 8.16 13.32
N GLY A 175 -27.76 8.63 12.07
CA GLY A 175 -27.77 10.07 11.77
C GLY A 175 -29.07 10.77 12.17
N PHE A 176 -30.11 10.02 12.58
CA PHE A 176 -31.40 10.58 13.02
C PHE A 176 -31.52 10.65 14.56
N CYS A 177 -31.34 9.53 15.26
CA CYS A 177 -31.48 9.48 16.72
C CYS A 177 -30.14 9.60 17.46
N SER A 178 -29.02 9.73 16.77
CA SER A 178 -27.65 9.86 17.30
C SER A 178 -27.17 8.69 18.19
N GLN A 179 -27.93 7.61 18.28
CA GLN A 179 -27.49 6.41 19.00
C GLN A 179 -26.30 5.76 18.30
N VAL A 180 -25.36 5.27 19.09
CA VAL A 180 -24.13 4.61 18.62
C VAL A 180 -24.10 3.20 19.14
N LEU A 181 -23.89 2.24 18.25
CA LEU A 181 -23.68 0.83 18.55
C LEU A 181 -22.24 0.46 18.25
N ALA A 182 -21.48 0.03 19.24
CA ALA A 182 -20.18 -0.59 19.03
C ALA A 182 -20.38 -1.98 18.40
N VAL A 183 -19.58 -2.30 17.39
CA VAL A 183 -19.65 -3.59 16.68
C VAL A 183 -18.37 -4.35 16.95
N PRO A 184 -18.40 -5.39 17.81
CA PRO A 184 -17.23 -6.24 18.02
C PRO A 184 -17.00 -7.08 16.77
N LEU A 185 -15.90 -6.78 16.06
CA LEU A 185 -15.54 -7.46 14.81
C LEU A 185 -15.45 -8.98 14.96
N THR A 186 -15.02 -9.46 16.12
CA THR A 186 -14.92 -10.90 16.45
C THR A 186 -16.26 -11.64 16.47
N GLN A 187 -17.39 -10.92 16.58
CA GLN A 187 -18.73 -11.49 16.67
C GLN A 187 -19.51 -11.43 15.36
N ILE A 188 -18.92 -10.91 14.29
CA ILE A 188 -19.62 -10.77 13.00
C ILE A 188 -19.62 -12.12 12.27
N PRO A 189 -20.80 -12.69 11.97
CA PRO A 189 -20.91 -13.97 11.25
C PRO A 189 -20.24 -13.96 9.87
N GLU A 190 -20.21 -12.82 9.20
CA GLU A 190 -19.60 -12.59 7.88
C GLU A 190 -18.08 -12.77 7.90
N LEU A 191 -17.46 -12.79 9.10
CA LEU A 191 -16.04 -13.15 9.29
C LEU A 191 -15.68 -14.53 8.74
N ARG A 192 -16.68 -15.42 8.59
CA ARG A 192 -16.48 -16.76 8.04
C ARG A 192 -16.28 -16.76 6.52
N THR A 193 -16.51 -15.62 5.83
CA THR A 193 -16.26 -15.47 4.39
C THR A 193 -14.88 -14.87 4.18
N PRO A 194 -13.88 -15.67 3.76
CA PRO A 194 -12.54 -15.16 3.51
C PRO A 194 -12.55 -13.99 2.51
N GLY A 195 -11.84 -12.91 2.83
CA GLY A 195 -11.69 -11.75 1.95
C GLY A 195 -12.79 -10.69 2.05
N THR A 196 -13.82 -10.87 2.89
CA THR A 196 -14.79 -9.79 3.15
C THR A 196 -14.09 -8.59 3.78
N THR A 197 -14.25 -7.40 3.18
CA THR A 197 -13.62 -6.17 3.68
C THR A 197 -14.55 -5.38 4.61
N ILE A 198 -13.96 -4.56 5.47
CA ILE A 198 -14.72 -3.63 6.33
C ILE A 198 -15.59 -2.69 5.46
N GLY A 199 -15.13 -2.31 4.27
CA GLY A 199 -15.90 -1.49 3.34
C GLY A 199 -17.16 -2.15 2.81
N GLN A 200 -17.11 -3.46 2.55
CA GLN A 200 -18.28 -4.24 2.14
C GLN A 200 -19.30 -4.32 3.27
N LEU A 201 -18.87 -4.64 4.49
CA LEU A 201 -19.74 -4.62 5.67
C LEU A 201 -20.34 -3.24 5.92
N ALA A 202 -19.54 -2.18 5.85
CA ALA A 202 -20.02 -0.83 6.02
C ALA A 202 -21.09 -0.43 5.00
N LYS A 203 -21.00 -0.94 3.77
CA LYS A 203 -22.01 -0.73 2.73
C LYS A 203 -23.32 -1.45 3.07
N LEU A 204 -23.26 -2.70 3.51
CA LEU A 204 -24.43 -3.47 3.94
C LEU A 204 -25.14 -2.76 5.09
N TRP A 205 -24.43 -2.41 6.15
CA TRP A 205 -25.06 -1.80 7.33
C TRP A 205 -25.63 -0.40 7.10
N ARG A 206 -25.17 0.35 6.10
CA ARG A 206 -25.76 1.63 5.75
C ARG A 206 -27.17 1.51 5.20
N SER A 207 -27.52 0.39 4.57
CA SER A 207 -28.85 0.16 4.01
C SER A 207 -29.86 -0.35 5.04
N GLU A 208 -29.40 -0.83 6.19
CA GLU A 208 -30.28 -1.38 7.22
C GLU A 208 -31.00 -0.30 8.04
N ASN A 209 -32.11 -0.70 8.65
CA ASN A 209 -32.86 0.15 9.57
C ASN A 209 -32.11 0.33 10.90
N CYS A 210 -32.26 1.50 11.52
CA CYS A 210 -31.77 1.71 12.86
C CYS A 210 -32.53 0.83 13.85
N THR A 211 -31.83 0.07 14.68
CA THR A 211 -32.44 -0.80 15.69
C THR A 211 -33.14 -0.04 16.83
N PHE A 212 -32.81 1.25 17.01
CA PHE A 212 -33.40 2.08 18.06
C PHE A 212 -34.61 2.89 17.58
N CYS A 213 -34.57 3.46 16.39
CA CYS A 213 -35.64 4.36 15.90
C CYS A 213 -36.34 3.87 14.62
N GLY A 214 -35.92 2.73 14.05
CA GLY A 214 -36.51 2.14 12.85
C GLY A 214 -36.22 2.86 11.53
N VAL A 215 -35.59 4.05 11.55
CA VAL A 215 -35.35 4.84 10.34
C VAL A 215 -34.31 4.18 9.45
N ALA A 216 -34.65 3.99 8.16
CA ALA A 216 -33.79 3.38 7.15
C ALA A 216 -32.76 4.38 6.59
N GLY A 217 -31.62 3.84 6.13
CA GLY A 217 -30.66 4.57 5.31
C GLY A 217 -29.94 5.76 5.97
N LYS A 218 -30.07 5.93 7.28
CA LYS A 218 -29.42 7.02 8.05
C LYS A 218 -28.23 6.54 8.89
N ARG A 219 -27.83 5.28 8.77
CA ARG A 219 -26.69 4.75 9.51
C ARG A 219 -25.37 5.27 8.95
N ARG A 220 -24.46 5.66 9.84
CA ARG A 220 -23.09 6.05 9.55
C ARG A 220 -22.15 5.07 10.22
N VAL A 221 -21.31 4.43 9.44
CA VAL A 221 -20.26 3.53 9.96
C VAL A 221 -19.02 4.37 10.25
N ARG A 222 -18.51 4.27 11.47
CA ARG A 222 -17.25 4.85 11.92
C ARG A 222 -16.25 3.73 12.11
N VAL A 223 -15.04 3.94 11.62
CA VAL A 223 -13.93 2.99 11.72
C VAL A 223 -12.72 3.79 12.22
N TRP A 224 -12.04 3.25 13.22
CA TRP A 224 -10.82 3.85 13.78
C TRP A 224 -9.92 2.77 14.41
N VAL A 225 -8.73 3.13 14.75
CA VAL A 225 -7.83 2.36 15.62
C VAL A 225 -7.50 3.23 16.83
N ASP A 226 -7.54 2.63 18.00
CA ASP A 226 -7.13 3.34 19.21
C ASP A 226 -5.63 3.63 19.13
N SER A 227 -5.23 4.86 19.47
CA SER A 227 -3.83 5.17 19.64
C SER A 227 -3.30 4.30 20.77
N ALA A 228 -2.23 3.54 20.54
CA ALA A 228 -1.53 2.93 21.64
C ALA A 228 -1.18 4.03 22.66
N PRO A 229 -1.39 3.82 23.97
CA PRO A 229 -0.89 4.77 24.97
C PRO A 229 0.58 4.97 24.69
N GLY A 230 0.95 6.25 24.55
CA GLY A 230 2.25 6.66 24.03
C GLY A 230 3.41 5.93 24.68
N GLY A 231 4.28 5.36 23.84
CA GLY A 231 5.64 5.02 24.15
C GLY A 231 6.54 6.19 23.77
#